data_0424835272ec2ea3d9eceaa630fd21bb
#
_entry.id   0424835272ec2ea3d9eceaa630fd21bb
#
_cell.length_a   1.000
_cell.length_b   1.000
_cell.length_c   1.000
_cell.angle_alpha   90.00
_cell.angle_beta   90.00
_cell.angle_gamma   90.00
#
_symmetry.space_group_name_H-M   'P 1'
#
loop_
_entity.id
_entity.type
_entity.pdbx_description
1 polymer ?
#
loop_
_entity_poly.entity_id
_entity_poly.type
_entity_poly.pdbx_seq_one_letter_code
_entity_poly.pdbx_strand_id
1 'polypeptide(L)'
;EKAFPLIRGAVEFYLGYLVPYDGYLVTAPSTSPENTFTASDHSVHSVTFGSTMDCSILKELFGNYLKACEILDITDLMDEVKAALKKLLPFKIGKEGQLQEWYLDYPEVDMHHRHVSQLYGLYPGNLIHREDKELLAACRVALDRRGDEGTGWCMAWKACLWARLGDGERALKLLKNQLHVTKEENCSLVGGGTYPNMLCAHPPFQIDGNFGFAAAVLEMLVQYQDDRIFFLPVLPEEWKDGKISGLRAPGGITIDFVWKDRCITECSLQSQTDMVRILLY
;
A
#
# COMPACT_ATOMS: atom_id res chain seq x y z
N GLU A 1 4.82 15.91 18.25
CA GLU A 1 4.02 16.33 19.43
C GLU A 1 2.54 16.54 19.10
N LYS A 2 2.16 17.40 18.11
CA LYS A 2 0.76 17.73 17.82
C LYS A 2 -0.11 16.53 17.37
N ALA A 3 0.45 15.58 16.66
CA ALA A 3 -0.27 14.39 16.18
C ALA A 3 -0.35 13.28 17.24
N PHE A 4 0.50 13.30 18.26
CA PHE A 4 0.59 12.22 19.25
C PHE A 4 -0.74 11.93 19.98
N PRO A 5 -1.50 12.93 20.45
CA PRO A 5 -2.79 12.66 21.10
C PRO A 5 -3.81 11.94 20.21
N LEU A 6 -3.80 12.20 18.89
CA LEU A 6 -4.66 11.52 17.93
C LEU A 6 -4.24 10.05 17.75
N ILE A 7 -2.94 9.80 17.58
CA ILE A 7 -2.38 8.44 17.46
C ILE A 7 -2.66 7.67 18.75
N ARG A 8 -2.44 8.28 19.92
CA ARG A 8 -2.72 7.69 21.23
C ARG A 8 -4.19 7.30 21.39
N GLY A 9 -5.11 8.20 21.05
CA GLY A 9 -6.54 7.92 21.11
C GLY A 9 -6.97 6.75 20.21
N ALA A 10 -6.39 6.64 19.00
CA ALA A 10 -6.61 5.50 18.13
C ALA A 10 -6.07 4.19 18.74
N VAL A 11 -4.89 4.24 19.36
CA VAL A 11 -4.29 3.07 20.04
C VAL A 11 -5.16 2.61 21.20
N GLU A 12 -5.63 3.54 22.07
CA GLU A 12 -6.54 3.21 23.18
C GLU A 12 -7.83 2.55 22.69
N PHE A 13 -8.43 3.11 21.64
CA PHE A 13 -9.62 2.53 21.04
C PHE A 13 -9.39 1.09 20.59
N TYR A 14 -8.32 0.84 19.83
CA TYR A 14 -8.09 -0.48 19.28
C TYR A 14 -7.59 -1.50 20.30
N LEU A 15 -6.87 -1.10 21.34
CA LEU A 15 -6.57 -1.99 22.46
C LEU A 15 -7.85 -2.51 23.15
N GLY A 16 -8.90 -1.66 23.25
CA GLY A 16 -10.20 -2.07 23.74
C GLY A 16 -11.09 -2.80 22.73
N TYR A 17 -10.84 -2.64 21.43
CA TYR A 17 -11.66 -3.23 20.34
C TYR A 17 -11.18 -4.62 19.94
N LEU A 18 -9.89 -4.92 20.10
CA LEU A 18 -9.31 -6.22 19.76
C LEU A 18 -9.85 -7.33 20.65
N VAL A 19 -10.24 -8.44 20.05
CA VAL A 19 -10.72 -9.63 20.76
C VAL A 19 -9.78 -10.81 20.55
N PRO A 20 -9.59 -11.66 21.55
CA PRO A 20 -8.78 -12.88 21.41
C PRO A 20 -9.54 -13.93 20.60
N TYR A 21 -8.88 -14.51 19.60
CA TYR A 21 -9.40 -15.60 18.81
C TYR A 21 -8.25 -16.50 18.32
N ASP A 22 -8.33 -17.79 18.58
CA ASP A 22 -7.35 -18.81 18.14
C ASP A 22 -5.88 -18.43 18.40
N GLY A 23 -5.61 -17.88 19.60
CA GLY A 23 -4.25 -17.46 20.01
C GLY A 23 -3.81 -16.08 19.48
N TYR A 24 -4.57 -15.46 18.62
CA TYR A 24 -4.32 -14.13 18.07
C TYR A 24 -5.27 -13.07 18.66
N LEU A 25 -4.93 -11.80 18.41
CA LEU A 25 -5.84 -10.67 18.57
C LEU A 25 -6.35 -10.25 17.18
N VAL A 26 -7.67 -10.13 17.06
CA VAL A 26 -8.35 -9.79 15.82
C VAL A 26 -9.38 -8.69 16.03
N THR A 27 -9.71 -7.95 14.99
CA THR A 27 -10.85 -7.02 14.96
C THR A 27 -12.14 -7.81 14.78
N ALA A 28 -13.18 -7.51 15.57
CA ALA A 28 -14.52 -8.10 15.42
C ALA A 28 -15.60 -7.10 15.87
N PRO A 29 -16.51 -6.68 14.99
CA PRO A 29 -16.60 -7.01 13.56
C PRO A 29 -15.46 -6.46 12.72
N SER A 30 -15.26 -7.00 11.51
CA SER A 30 -14.25 -6.57 10.55
C SER A 30 -14.80 -6.70 9.14
N THR A 31 -14.32 -5.87 8.23
CA THR A 31 -14.64 -5.94 6.80
C THR A 31 -13.38 -5.71 5.98
N SER A 32 -13.34 -6.28 4.79
CA SER A 32 -12.34 -5.89 3.77
C SER A 32 -13.08 -5.01 2.76
N PRO A 33 -12.89 -3.70 2.80
CA PRO A 33 -13.60 -2.80 1.91
C PRO A 33 -13.27 -3.04 0.44
N GLU A 34 -14.24 -3.12 -0.41
CA GLU A 34 -15.68 -3.30 -0.23
C GLU A 34 -16.11 -4.70 -0.73
N ASN A 35 -15.19 -5.67 -0.64
CA ASN A 35 -15.38 -6.98 -1.20
C ASN A 35 -16.31 -7.84 -0.33
N THR A 36 -16.89 -8.86 -0.95
CA THR A 36 -17.78 -9.84 -0.34
C THR A 36 -17.26 -11.26 -0.56
N PHE A 37 -17.65 -12.15 0.32
CA PHE A 37 -17.24 -13.55 0.28
C PHE A 37 -18.44 -14.48 0.44
N THR A 38 -18.28 -15.73 0.01
CA THR A 38 -19.24 -16.80 0.19
C THR A 38 -18.86 -17.63 1.42
N ALA A 39 -19.76 -17.73 2.39
CA ALA A 39 -19.57 -18.57 3.56
C ALA A 39 -19.84 -20.06 3.25
N SER A 40 -19.56 -20.96 4.21
CA SER A 40 -19.71 -22.41 4.04
C SER A 40 -21.16 -22.84 3.82
N ASP A 41 -22.13 -22.05 4.24
CA ASP A 41 -23.58 -22.26 4.01
C ASP A 41 -24.07 -21.66 2.69
N HIS A 42 -23.16 -21.21 1.83
CA HIS A 42 -23.41 -20.54 0.55
C HIS A 42 -24.05 -19.14 0.66
N SER A 43 -24.16 -18.58 1.85
CA SER A 43 -24.59 -17.18 2.03
C SER A 43 -23.46 -16.20 1.70
N VAL A 44 -23.82 -15.00 1.23
CA VAL A 44 -22.88 -13.94 0.88
C VAL A 44 -22.79 -12.91 1.99
N HIS A 45 -21.58 -12.57 2.40
CA HIS A 45 -21.32 -11.64 3.48
C HIS A 45 -20.20 -10.65 3.13
N SER A 46 -20.24 -9.47 3.79
CA SER A 46 -19.18 -8.45 3.76
C SER A 46 -18.54 -8.25 5.13
N VAL A 47 -19.15 -8.75 6.19
CA VAL A 47 -18.69 -8.57 7.57
C VAL A 47 -18.24 -9.90 8.14
N THR A 48 -17.07 -9.92 8.76
CA THR A 48 -16.46 -11.06 9.41
C THR A 48 -15.59 -10.58 10.61
N PHE A 49 -14.44 -11.16 10.81
CA PHE A 49 -13.44 -10.77 11.80
C PHE A 49 -12.03 -10.89 11.21
N GLY A 50 -11.08 -10.10 11.72
CA GLY A 50 -9.67 -10.23 11.42
C GLY A 50 -9.32 -10.11 9.93
N SER A 51 -9.85 -9.10 9.22
CA SER A 51 -9.43 -8.84 7.84
C SER A 51 -7.94 -8.48 7.79
N THR A 52 -7.28 -8.87 6.70
CA THR A 52 -5.86 -8.58 6.49
C THR A 52 -5.59 -7.07 6.45
N MET A 53 -6.52 -6.28 5.94
CA MET A 53 -6.41 -4.82 5.94
C MET A 53 -6.41 -4.26 7.36
N ASP A 54 -7.37 -4.61 8.19
CA ASP A 54 -7.43 -4.15 9.59
C ASP A 54 -6.15 -4.53 10.35
N CYS A 55 -5.72 -5.78 10.23
CA CYS A 55 -4.51 -6.25 10.89
C CYS A 55 -3.26 -5.50 10.40
N SER A 56 -3.20 -5.15 9.12
CA SER A 56 -2.10 -4.35 8.55
C SER A 56 -2.10 -2.93 9.09
N ILE A 57 -3.24 -2.26 9.09
CA ILE A 57 -3.38 -0.89 9.63
C ILE A 57 -3.00 -0.87 11.11
N LEU A 58 -3.41 -1.87 11.88
CA LEU A 58 -3.09 -1.96 13.31
C LEU A 58 -1.61 -2.21 13.57
N LYS A 59 -0.94 -3.05 12.77
CA LYS A 59 0.51 -3.25 12.87
C LYS A 59 1.26 -1.94 12.62
N GLU A 60 0.84 -1.18 11.62
CA GLU A 60 1.42 0.13 11.32
C GLU A 60 1.12 1.15 12.42
N LEU A 61 -0.13 1.25 12.88
CA LEU A 61 -0.52 2.16 13.96
C LEU A 61 0.29 1.89 15.24
N PHE A 62 0.37 0.64 15.66
CA PHE A 62 1.09 0.25 16.89
C PHE A 62 2.59 0.47 16.73
N GLY A 63 3.16 0.13 15.58
CA GLY A 63 4.57 0.39 15.28
C GLY A 63 4.91 1.88 15.30
N ASN A 64 4.09 2.71 14.67
CA ASN A 64 4.24 4.16 14.66
C ASN A 64 4.05 4.78 16.03
N TYR A 65 3.12 4.26 16.84
CA TYR A 65 2.95 4.70 18.23
C TYR A 65 4.20 4.43 19.08
N LEU A 66 4.75 3.22 19.01
CA LEU A 66 5.96 2.87 19.75
C LEU A 66 7.14 3.75 19.33
N LYS A 67 7.33 3.99 18.03
CA LYS A 67 8.36 4.89 17.51
C LYS A 67 8.16 6.34 17.98
N ALA A 68 6.91 6.81 18.02
CA ALA A 68 6.59 8.13 18.53
C ALA A 68 6.86 8.26 20.04
N CYS A 69 6.56 7.23 20.83
CA CYS A 69 6.88 7.17 22.25
C CYS A 69 8.39 7.26 22.51
N GLU A 70 9.19 6.53 21.74
CA GLU A 70 10.66 6.58 21.83
C GLU A 70 11.20 7.99 21.51
N ILE A 71 10.69 8.64 20.46
CA ILE A 71 11.11 10.00 20.07
C ILE A 71 10.73 11.05 21.11
N LEU A 72 9.59 10.87 21.78
CA LEU A 72 9.02 11.83 22.75
C LEU A 72 9.39 11.51 24.20
N ASP A 73 10.12 10.41 24.43
CA ASP A 73 10.44 9.89 25.78
C ASP A 73 9.21 9.64 26.64
N ILE A 74 8.19 8.99 26.06
CA ILE A 74 6.92 8.64 26.68
C ILE A 74 6.84 7.11 26.82
N THR A 75 6.40 6.62 27.97
CA THR A 75 6.27 5.17 28.23
C THR A 75 4.81 4.68 28.31
N ASP A 76 3.86 5.58 28.19
CA ASP A 76 2.42 5.28 28.29
C ASP A 76 1.98 4.22 27.29
N LEU A 77 1.20 3.24 27.70
CA LEU A 77 0.68 2.11 26.90
C LEU A 77 1.71 1.28 26.11
N MET A 78 3.03 1.53 26.27
CA MET A 78 4.04 0.87 25.45
C MET A 78 4.04 -0.66 25.64
N ASP A 79 3.88 -1.13 26.87
CA ASP A 79 3.92 -2.58 27.17
C ASP A 79 2.67 -3.27 26.64
N GLU A 80 1.50 -2.65 26.78
CA GLU A 80 0.24 -3.15 26.25
C GLU A 80 0.29 -3.22 24.70
N VAL A 81 0.79 -2.17 24.06
CA VAL A 81 0.95 -2.12 22.61
C VAL A 81 1.93 -3.16 22.11
N LYS A 82 3.09 -3.32 22.76
CA LYS A 82 4.07 -4.38 22.44
C LYS A 82 3.47 -5.77 22.58
N ALA A 83 2.68 -5.99 23.64
CA ALA A 83 2.01 -7.28 23.87
C ALA A 83 0.94 -7.55 22.82
N ALA A 84 0.14 -6.54 22.47
CA ALA A 84 -0.88 -6.64 21.42
C ALA A 84 -0.26 -6.88 20.06
N LEU A 85 0.77 -6.11 19.68
CA LEU A 85 1.47 -6.23 18.38
C LEU A 85 2.00 -7.64 18.12
N LYS A 86 2.55 -8.29 19.15
CA LYS A 86 3.05 -9.68 19.08
C LYS A 86 1.93 -10.71 18.82
N LYS A 87 0.69 -10.36 19.18
CA LYS A 87 -0.49 -11.25 19.05
C LYS A 87 -1.37 -10.92 17.87
N LEU A 88 -1.11 -9.81 17.13
CA LEU A 88 -1.88 -9.52 15.92
C LEU A 88 -1.71 -10.63 14.90
N LEU A 89 -2.81 -10.93 14.20
CA LEU A 89 -2.84 -11.96 13.16
C LEU A 89 -1.71 -11.74 12.13
N PRO A 90 -0.88 -12.73 11.83
CA PRO A 90 0.12 -12.64 10.76
C PRO A 90 -0.53 -12.63 9.37
N PHE A 91 0.23 -12.24 8.36
CA PHE A 91 -0.18 -12.45 6.97
C PHE A 91 -0.33 -13.95 6.69
N LYS A 92 -1.37 -14.31 5.96
CA LYS A 92 -1.63 -15.69 5.55
C LYS A 92 -1.65 -15.79 4.03
N ILE A 93 -1.26 -16.94 3.53
CA ILE A 93 -1.35 -17.28 2.10
C ILE A 93 -2.50 -18.27 1.94
N GLY A 94 -3.43 -17.96 1.05
CA GLY A 94 -4.58 -18.81 0.77
C GLY A 94 -4.21 -20.02 -0.09
N LYS A 95 -5.16 -20.92 -0.27
CA LYS A 95 -4.99 -22.22 -0.98
C LYS A 95 -4.57 -22.07 -2.44
N GLU A 96 -4.85 -20.92 -3.06
CA GLU A 96 -4.50 -20.64 -4.45
C GLU A 96 -3.19 -19.82 -4.57
N GLY A 97 -2.48 -19.65 -3.45
CA GLY A 97 -1.22 -18.92 -3.38
C GLY A 97 -1.36 -17.41 -3.26
N GLN A 98 -2.57 -16.87 -3.16
CA GLN A 98 -2.84 -15.44 -2.99
C GLN A 98 -2.64 -14.98 -1.55
N LEU A 99 -2.30 -13.70 -1.34
CA LEU A 99 -2.38 -13.09 -0.02
C LEU A 99 -3.85 -13.11 0.45
N GLN A 100 -4.10 -13.77 1.58
CA GLN A 100 -5.45 -14.00 2.09
C GLN A 100 -6.11 -12.69 2.53
N GLU A 101 -7.36 -12.47 2.17
CA GLU A 101 -8.06 -11.21 2.42
C GLU A 101 -8.77 -11.18 3.79
N TRP A 102 -9.32 -12.31 4.24
CA TRP A 102 -10.03 -12.45 5.51
C TRP A 102 -9.34 -13.48 6.42
N TYR A 103 -9.80 -13.59 7.66
CA TYR A 103 -9.26 -14.55 8.62
C TYR A 103 -9.30 -16.00 8.10
N LEU A 104 -10.41 -16.40 7.50
CA LEU A 104 -10.55 -17.66 6.78
C LEU A 104 -10.37 -17.42 5.27
N ASP A 105 -9.92 -18.45 4.57
CA ASP A 105 -9.75 -18.44 3.11
C ASP A 105 -11.08 -18.64 2.39
N TYR A 106 -11.93 -17.63 2.49
CA TYR A 106 -13.24 -17.64 1.84
C TYR A 106 -13.15 -17.46 0.32
N PRO A 107 -14.03 -18.09 -0.47
CA PRO A 107 -14.20 -17.75 -1.88
C PRO A 107 -14.70 -16.31 -2.04
N GLU A 108 -14.02 -15.54 -2.86
CA GLU A 108 -14.46 -14.20 -3.24
C GLU A 108 -15.69 -14.26 -4.14
N VAL A 109 -16.66 -13.35 -3.95
CA VAL A 109 -17.82 -13.24 -4.84
C VAL A 109 -17.42 -12.56 -6.15
N ASP A 110 -16.58 -11.51 -6.06
CA ASP A 110 -16.04 -10.81 -7.23
C ASP A 110 -14.51 -10.86 -7.20
N MET A 111 -13.95 -11.75 -8.00
CA MET A 111 -12.51 -11.91 -8.14
C MET A 111 -11.84 -10.67 -8.77
N HIS A 112 -12.56 -9.93 -9.59
CA HIS A 112 -12.07 -8.73 -10.27
C HIS A 112 -12.47 -7.42 -9.57
N HIS A 113 -12.85 -7.52 -8.29
CA HIS A 113 -13.24 -6.36 -7.50
C HIS A 113 -12.21 -5.24 -7.57
N ARG A 114 -12.68 -3.99 -7.67
CA ARG A 114 -11.81 -2.81 -7.81
C ARG A 114 -10.90 -2.56 -6.59
N HIS A 115 -11.29 -3.01 -5.39
CA HIS A 115 -10.47 -2.88 -4.19
C HIS A 115 -9.46 -4.03 -4.06
N VAL A 116 -8.29 -3.69 -3.51
CA VAL A 116 -7.17 -4.59 -3.22
C VAL A 116 -6.75 -4.42 -1.75
N SER A 117 -7.71 -4.34 -0.86
CA SER A 117 -7.55 -3.94 0.54
C SER A 117 -6.56 -4.81 1.32
N GLN A 118 -6.49 -6.11 1.03
CA GLN A 118 -5.51 -7.03 1.62
C GLN A 118 -4.06 -6.67 1.29
N LEU A 119 -3.83 -5.92 0.22
CA LEU A 119 -2.50 -5.49 -0.21
C LEU A 119 -2.01 -4.19 0.46
N TYR A 120 -2.80 -3.63 1.39
CA TYR A 120 -2.39 -2.44 2.15
C TYR A 120 -1.01 -2.59 2.77
N GLY A 121 -0.68 -3.76 3.32
CA GLY A 121 0.61 -4.01 3.95
C GLY A 121 1.81 -3.92 3.01
N LEU A 122 1.60 -4.06 1.68
CA LEU A 122 2.62 -3.85 0.66
C LEU A 122 2.71 -2.36 0.27
N TYR A 123 1.54 -1.72 0.02
CA TYR A 123 1.42 -0.30 -0.28
C TYR A 123 -0.03 0.19 -0.03
N PRO A 124 -0.23 1.34 0.66
CA PRO A 124 0.76 2.34 1.11
C PRO A 124 1.54 1.93 2.36
N GLY A 125 1.14 0.89 3.07
CA GLY A 125 1.88 0.36 4.20
C GLY A 125 3.28 -0.11 3.82
N ASN A 126 4.10 -0.35 4.82
CA ASN A 126 5.49 -0.79 4.65
C ASN A 126 5.77 -1.99 5.57
N LEU A 127 4.90 -3.01 5.48
CA LEU A 127 4.90 -4.19 6.34
C LEU A 127 5.35 -5.45 5.62
N ILE A 128 5.29 -5.44 4.28
CA ILE A 128 5.80 -6.52 3.42
C ILE A 128 7.04 -5.97 2.71
N HIS A 129 8.18 -6.55 3.04
CA HIS A 129 9.49 -6.05 2.63
C HIS A 129 10.01 -6.78 1.38
N ARG A 130 11.06 -6.25 0.76
CA ARG A 130 11.70 -6.82 -0.44
C ARG A 130 12.30 -8.21 -0.18
N GLU A 131 12.62 -8.50 1.04
CA GLU A 131 13.17 -9.77 1.51
C GLU A 131 12.08 -10.85 1.68
N ASP A 132 10.80 -10.47 1.85
CA ASP A 132 9.66 -11.38 2.09
C ASP A 132 9.19 -12.06 0.80
N LYS A 133 10.04 -12.86 0.17
CA LYS A 133 9.82 -13.42 -1.17
C LYS A 133 8.50 -14.18 -1.30
N GLU A 134 8.13 -14.94 -0.26
CA GLU A 134 6.90 -15.72 -0.24
C GLU A 134 5.65 -14.80 -0.19
N LEU A 135 5.66 -13.78 0.66
CA LEU A 135 4.57 -12.80 0.74
C LEU A 135 4.48 -11.94 -0.54
N LEU A 136 5.62 -11.55 -1.13
CA LEU A 136 5.62 -10.84 -2.41
C LEU A 136 5.03 -11.68 -3.53
N ALA A 137 5.35 -12.98 -3.58
CA ALA A 137 4.72 -13.90 -4.53
C ALA A 137 3.22 -14.00 -4.31
N ALA A 138 2.76 -14.10 -3.06
CA ALA A 138 1.34 -14.13 -2.72
C ALA A 138 0.61 -12.81 -3.05
N CYS A 139 1.25 -11.66 -2.86
CA CYS A 139 0.72 -10.36 -3.29
C CYS A 139 0.58 -10.30 -4.82
N ARG A 140 1.56 -10.82 -5.56
CA ARG A 140 1.50 -10.92 -7.03
C ARG A 140 0.32 -11.75 -7.48
N VAL A 141 0.12 -12.92 -6.90
CA VAL A 141 -1.04 -13.79 -7.21
C VAL A 141 -2.36 -13.06 -6.91
N ALA A 142 -2.49 -12.41 -5.75
CA ALA A 142 -3.68 -11.64 -5.40
C ALA A 142 -3.97 -10.53 -6.43
N LEU A 143 -2.92 -9.81 -6.86
CA LEU A 143 -3.04 -8.70 -7.81
C LEU A 143 -3.33 -9.19 -9.24
N ASP A 144 -2.74 -10.32 -9.66
CA ASP A 144 -3.05 -10.97 -10.94
C ASP A 144 -4.52 -11.40 -11.03
N ARG A 145 -5.08 -11.93 -9.95
CA ARG A 145 -6.50 -12.32 -9.86
C ARG A 145 -7.44 -11.11 -9.98
N ARG A 146 -7.06 -9.95 -9.42
CA ARG A 146 -7.82 -8.68 -9.56
C ARG A 146 -7.81 -8.12 -10.97
N GLY A 147 -6.81 -8.47 -11.78
CA GLY A 147 -6.63 -7.95 -13.13
C GLY A 147 -6.25 -6.47 -13.18
N ASP A 148 -6.11 -5.94 -14.40
CA ASP A 148 -5.59 -4.60 -14.65
C ASP A 148 -6.67 -3.53 -14.84
N GLU A 149 -7.94 -3.93 -14.92
CA GLU A 149 -9.06 -3.03 -15.10
C GLU A 149 -9.55 -2.46 -13.76
N GLY A 150 -10.28 -1.36 -13.84
CA GLY A 150 -10.90 -0.73 -12.68
C GLY A 150 -11.11 0.76 -12.86
N THR A 151 -11.52 1.41 -11.79
CA THR A 151 -11.67 2.87 -11.72
C THR A 151 -10.31 3.55 -11.71
N GLY A 152 -10.25 4.87 -11.97
CA GLY A 152 -8.98 5.59 -12.04
C GLY A 152 -8.12 5.45 -10.78
N TRP A 153 -8.69 5.62 -9.59
CA TRP A 153 -7.95 5.44 -8.33
C TRP A 153 -7.48 3.98 -8.10
N CYS A 154 -8.28 3.03 -8.57
CA CYS A 154 -7.93 1.60 -8.48
C CYS A 154 -6.71 1.28 -9.34
N MET A 155 -6.69 1.78 -10.60
CA MET A 155 -5.55 1.61 -11.50
C MET A 155 -4.28 2.25 -10.93
N ALA A 156 -4.40 3.46 -10.35
CA ALA A 156 -3.30 4.14 -9.69
C ALA A 156 -2.74 3.34 -8.51
N TRP A 157 -3.62 2.80 -7.65
CA TRP A 157 -3.19 1.97 -6.52
C TRP A 157 -2.52 0.68 -6.98
N LYS A 158 -3.11 -0.03 -7.96
CA LYS A 158 -2.49 -1.21 -8.56
C LYS A 158 -1.14 -0.89 -9.20
N ALA A 159 -0.97 0.29 -9.82
CA ALA A 159 0.33 0.71 -10.37
C ALA A 159 1.39 0.88 -9.27
N CYS A 160 1.06 1.48 -8.12
CA CYS A 160 1.96 1.53 -6.96
C CYS A 160 2.33 0.13 -6.47
N LEU A 161 1.37 -0.78 -6.39
CA LEU A 161 1.59 -2.16 -5.96
C LEU A 161 2.50 -2.92 -6.92
N TRP A 162 2.31 -2.77 -8.25
CA TRP A 162 3.20 -3.37 -9.25
C TRP A 162 4.62 -2.80 -9.18
N ALA A 163 4.74 -1.50 -8.91
CA ALA A 163 6.05 -0.90 -8.66
C ALA A 163 6.73 -1.52 -7.42
N ARG A 164 6.01 -1.77 -6.33
CA ARG A 164 6.53 -2.47 -5.14
C ARG A 164 6.88 -3.94 -5.42
N LEU A 165 6.19 -4.59 -6.33
CA LEU A 165 6.46 -5.96 -6.79
C LEU A 165 7.59 -6.05 -7.83
N GLY A 166 8.18 -4.93 -8.25
CA GLY A 166 9.28 -4.89 -9.20
C GLY A 166 8.87 -5.05 -10.67
N ASP A 167 7.62 -4.76 -11.02
CA ASP A 167 7.08 -4.88 -12.37
C ASP A 167 6.76 -3.50 -12.97
N GLY A 168 7.78 -2.85 -13.51
CA GLY A 168 7.66 -1.50 -14.08
C GLY A 168 6.84 -1.44 -15.36
N GLU A 169 6.88 -2.47 -16.17
CA GLU A 169 6.10 -2.53 -17.41
C GLU A 169 4.60 -2.57 -17.11
N ARG A 170 4.20 -3.37 -16.12
CA ARG A 170 2.81 -3.47 -15.73
C ARG A 170 2.33 -2.22 -14.99
N ALA A 171 3.18 -1.61 -14.14
CA ALA A 171 2.90 -0.33 -13.53
C ALA A 171 2.66 0.76 -14.60
N LEU A 172 3.54 0.89 -15.59
CA LEU A 172 3.40 1.84 -16.69
C LEU A 172 2.15 1.57 -17.53
N LYS A 173 1.83 0.31 -17.82
CA LYS A 173 0.59 -0.08 -18.52
C LYS A 173 -0.65 0.46 -17.80
N LEU A 174 -0.74 0.31 -16.48
CA LEU A 174 -1.86 0.80 -15.68
C LEU A 174 -1.93 2.33 -15.68
N LEU A 175 -0.79 3.02 -15.59
CA LEU A 175 -0.75 4.48 -15.72
C LEU A 175 -1.24 4.94 -17.10
N LYS A 176 -0.85 4.27 -18.17
CA LYS A 176 -1.37 4.56 -19.53
C LYS A 176 -2.87 4.31 -19.63
N ASN A 177 -3.37 3.22 -19.04
CA ASN A 177 -4.79 2.92 -19.00
C ASN A 177 -5.57 4.02 -18.26
N GLN A 178 -5.03 4.53 -17.15
CA GLN A 178 -5.64 5.61 -16.39
C GLN A 178 -5.70 6.94 -17.19
N LEU A 179 -4.72 7.18 -18.05
CA LEU A 179 -4.71 8.38 -18.92
C LEU A 179 -5.68 8.29 -20.10
N HIS A 180 -6.38 7.16 -20.28
CA HIS A 180 -7.41 7.07 -21.31
C HIS A 180 -8.50 8.12 -21.06
N VAL A 181 -8.73 8.97 -22.07
CA VAL A 181 -9.74 10.03 -21.97
C VAL A 181 -11.12 9.42 -22.10
N THR A 182 -11.96 9.67 -21.12
CA THR A 182 -13.33 9.16 -21.06
C THR A 182 -14.33 10.27 -20.78
N LYS A 183 -15.60 9.99 -21.07
CA LYS A 183 -16.72 10.85 -20.71
C LYS A 183 -17.53 10.20 -19.60
N GLU A 184 -18.23 11.00 -18.80
CA GLU A 184 -19.00 10.53 -17.67
C GLU A 184 -20.01 9.42 -18.04
N GLU A 185 -20.65 9.54 -19.18
CA GLU A 185 -21.59 8.58 -19.73
C GLU A 185 -21.00 7.21 -20.08
N ASN A 186 -19.68 7.14 -20.26
CA ASN A 186 -18.96 5.94 -20.63
C ASN A 186 -18.18 5.32 -19.45
N CYS A 187 -18.24 5.93 -18.28
CA CYS A 187 -17.56 5.43 -17.10
C CYS A 187 -18.41 4.43 -16.34
N SER A 188 -17.75 3.40 -15.83
CA SER A 188 -18.36 2.40 -14.97
C SER A 188 -17.43 2.06 -13.81
N LEU A 189 -17.90 1.31 -12.85
CA LEU A 189 -17.07 0.85 -11.72
C LEU A 189 -15.91 -0.10 -12.14
N VAL A 190 -15.93 -0.59 -13.35
CA VAL A 190 -14.87 -1.42 -13.94
C VAL A 190 -14.07 -0.72 -15.04
N GLY A 191 -14.52 0.44 -15.50
CA GLY A 191 -13.84 1.22 -16.53
C GLY A 191 -13.69 2.67 -16.10
N GLY A 192 -12.52 3.01 -15.58
CA GLY A 192 -12.14 4.38 -15.23
C GLY A 192 -11.32 5.03 -16.33
N GLY A 193 -10.66 6.13 -15.99
CA GLY A 193 -9.80 6.88 -16.89
C GLY A 193 -9.61 8.31 -16.42
N THR A 194 -9.52 9.22 -17.37
CA THR A 194 -9.32 10.65 -17.11
C THR A 194 -10.36 11.45 -17.91
N TYR A 195 -11.07 12.35 -17.26
CA TYR A 195 -11.96 13.28 -17.92
C TYR A 195 -11.19 14.30 -18.77
N PRO A 196 -11.84 14.99 -19.76
CA PRO A 196 -11.18 16.00 -20.59
C PRO A 196 -10.53 17.15 -19.81
N ASN A 197 -10.95 17.39 -18.57
CA ASN A 197 -10.39 18.38 -17.66
C ASN A 197 -9.18 17.85 -16.85
N MET A 198 -8.63 16.69 -17.21
CA MET A 198 -7.51 16.01 -16.56
C MET A 198 -7.80 15.43 -15.18
N LEU A 199 -9.05 15.47 -14.71
CA LEU A 199 -9.42 14.88 -13.44
C LEU A 199 -9.70 13.38 -13.60
N CYS A 200 -9.35 12.61 -12.58
CA CYS A 200 -9.56 11.17 -12.55
C CYS A 200 -11.05 10.82 -12.62
N ALA A 201 -11.38 9.85 -13.43
CA ALA A 201 -12.74 9.32 -13.57
C ALA A 201 -12.92 8.06 -12.74
N HIS A 202 -13.88 8.11 -11.83
CA HIS A 202 -14.37 6.94 -11.11
C HIS A 202 -15.73 6.51 -11.58
N PRO A 203 -16.72 7.07 -12.01
CA PRO A 203 -17.63 8.16 -11.87
C PRO A 203 -18.31 8.18 -10.48
N PRO A 204 -18.53 9.38 -9.85
CA PRO A 204 -18.04 10.68 -10.29
C PRO A 204 -16.53 10.85 -10.13
N PHE A 205 -15.98 12.04 -10.40
CA PHE A 205 -14.59 12.38 -10.15
C PHE A 205 -14.14 12.07 -8.71
N GLN A 206 -12.93 11.48 -8.59
CA GLN A 206 -12.22 11.26 -7.32
C GLN A 206 -10.76 11.65 -7.47
N ILE A 207 -10.28 12.58 -6.63
CA ILE A 207 -8.91 13.11 -6.68
C ILE A 207 -7.85 12.04 -6.39
N ASP A 208 -8.23 10.96 -5.71
CA ASP A 208 -7.35 9.84 -5.34
C ASP A 208 -6.57 9.31 -6.54
N GLY A 209 -7.21 9.17 -7.69
CA GLY A 209 -6.56 8.69 -8.91
C GLY A 209 -5.51 9.66 -9.44
N ASN A 210 -5.70 10.97 -9.30
CA ASN A 210 -4.71 11.97 -9.70
C ASN A 210 -3.47 11.91 -8.81
N PHE A 211 -3.65 11.88 -7.49
CA PHE A 211 -2.53 11.78 -6.56
C PHE A 211 -1.87 10.41 -6.60
N GLY A 212 -2.67 9.34 -6.72
CA GLY A 212 -2.16 7.98 -6.86
C GLY A 212 -1.34 7.77 -8.13
N PHE A 213 -1.70 8.44 -9.25
CA PHE A 213 -0.90 8.46 -10.47
C PHE A 213 0.51 9.03 -10.21
N ALA A 214 0.58 10.21 -9.57
CA ALA A 214 1.85 10.82 -9.22
C ALA A 214 2.66 9.94 -8.26
N ALA A 215 1.99 9.35 -7.26
CA ALA A 215 2.63 8.43 -6.32
C ALA A 215 3.21 7.20 -7.02
N ALA A 216 2.50 6.60 -7.99
CA ALA A 216 3.00 5.45 -8.73
C ALA A 216 4.24 5.78 -9.57
N VAL A 217 4.27 6.95 -10.22
CA VAL A 217 5.47 7.42 -10.93
C VAL A 217 6.65 7.55 -9.95
N LEU A 218 6.42 8.11 -8.76
CA LEU A 218 7.45 8.24 -7.74
C LEU A 218 7.92 6.88 -7.22
N GLU A 219 7.02 5.93 -6.97
CA GLU A 219 7.37 4.57 -6.55
C GLU A 219 8.20 3.81 -7.60
N MET A 220 8.06 4.14 -8.88
CA MET A 220 8.89 3.57 -9.93
C MET A 220 10.31 4.17 -9.96
N LEU A 221 10.47 5.42 -9.52
CA LEU A 221 11.74 6.14 -9.54
C LEU A 221 12.50 6.08 -8.22
N VAL A 222 11.79 6.15 -7.09
CA VAL A 222 12.39 6.13 -5.76
C VAL A 222 11.45 5.43 -4.78
N GLN A 223 11.97 4.46 -4.04
CA GLN A 223 11.24 3.83 -2.93
C GLN A 223 11.98 4.07 -1.61
N TYR A 224 11.20 4.20 -0.55
CA TYR A 224 11.72 4.26 0.81
C TYR A 224 11.18 3.10 1.63
N GLN A 225 12.07 2.29 2.19
CA GLN A 225 11.73 1.14 3.03
C GLN A 225 12.86 0.88 4.03
N ASP A 226 12.53 0.64 5.29
CA ASP A 226 13.49 0.30 6.36
C ASP A 226 14.65 1.30 6.49
N ASP A 227 14.33 2.60 6.50
CA ASP A 227 15.31 3.69 6.55
C ASP A 227 16.32 3.67 5.39
N ARG A 228 15.98 3.00 4.29
CA ARG A 228 16.76 2.92 3.04
C ARG A 228 16.02 3.58 1.89
N ILE A 229 16.76 4.25 1.03
CA ILE A 229 16.25 4.84 -0.22
C ILE A 229 16.77 3.98 -1.37
N PHE A 230 15.84 3.52 -2.20
CA PHE A 230 16.12 2.76 -3.41
C PHE A 230 15.90 3.66 -4.62
N PHE A 231 16.94 3.88 -5.39
CA PHE A 231 16.88 4.68 -6.62
C PHE A 231 16.62 3.78 -7.82
N LEU A 232 15.75 4.22 -8.71
CA LEU A 232 15.35 3.51 -9.92
C LEU A 232 15.01 2.03 -9.65
N PRO A 233 14.22 1.75 -8.60
CA PRO A 233 13.98 0.36 -8.18
C PRO A 233 13.28 -0.45 -9.25
N VAL A 234 12.52 0.21 -10.16
CA VAL A 234 11.75 -0.45 -11.19
C VAL A 234 11.44 0.52 -12.34
N LEU A 235 12.30 0.54 -13.35
CA LEU A 235 12.09 1.35 -14.55
C LEU A 235 11.49 0.50 -15.68
N PRO A 236 10.45 0.97 -16.36
CA PRO A 236 10.02 0.40 -17.63
C PRO A 236 11.06 0.73 -18.73
N GLU A 237 11.04 -0.04 -19.82
CA GLU A 237 11.98 0.16 -20.94
C GLU A 237 11.87 1.54 -21.57
N GLU A 238 10.68 2.12 -21.59
CA GLU A 238 10.44 3.46 -22.15
C GLU A 238 11.14 4.59 -21.36
N TRP A 239 11.45 4.38 -20.08
CA TRP A 239 12.06 5.41 -19.21
C TRP A 239 13.57 5.18 -19.00
N LYS A 240 14.25 4.72 -20.02
CA LYS A 240 15.70 4.43 -19.93
C LYS A 240 16.55 5.66 -19.63
N ASP A 241 16.12 6.86 -20.00
CA ASP A 241 16.78 8.14 -19.73
C ASP A 241 15.83 9.10 -19.05
N GLY A 242 16.34 9.93 -18.13
CA GLY A 242 15.52 10.95 -17.50
C GLY A 242 16.23 11.77 -16.44
N LYS A 243 15.45 12.69 -15.86
CA LYS A 243 15.90 13.58 -14.78
C LYS A 243 14.73 13.84 -13.85
N ILE A 244 15.01 13.86 -12.56
CA ILE A 244 14.07 14.35 -11.53
C ILE A 244 14.83 15.31 -10.59
N SER A 245 14.13 16.34 -10.11
CA SER A 245 14.68 17.33 -9.18
C SER A 245 13.64 17.69 -8.13
N GLY A 246 14.12 17.99 -6.92
CA GLY A 246 13.30 18.45 -5.81
C GLY A 246 12.45 17.35 -5.16
N LEU A 247 12.73 16.07 -5.42
CA LEU A 247 12.01 14.97 -4.79
C LEU A 247 12.30 14.96 -3.29
N ARG A 248 11.23 14.82 -2.49
CA ARG A 248 11.34 14.80 -1.02
C ARG A 248 11.23 13.37 -0.52
N ALA A 249 12.19 13.00 0.31
CA ALA A 249 12.19 11.72 1.02
C ALA A 249 12.07 11.91 2.54
N PRO A 250 11.68 10.87 3.30
CA PRO A 250 11.69 10.90 4.76
C PRO A 250 13.05 11.35 5.33
N GLY A 251 13.03 11.96 6.52
CA GLY A 251 14.25 12.53 7.11
C GLY A 251 14.62 13.93 6.60
N GLY A 252 13.71 14.61 5.88
CA GLY A 252 13.97 15.96 5.35
C GLY A 252 14.95 15.99 4.19
N ILE A 253 15.12 14.87 3.50
CA ILE A 253 16.05 14.72 2.39
C ILE A 253 15.41 15.25 1.10
N THR A 254 16.16 16.06 0.35
CA THR A 254 15.83 16.46 -1.02
C THR A 254 16.75 15.73 -1.97
N ILE A 255 16.19 15.20 -3.04
CA ILE A 255 16.88 14.33 -3.99
C ILE A 255 16.76 14.91 -5.40
N ASP A 256 17.89 15.06 -6.08
CA ASP A 256 17.97 15.34 -7.51
C ASP A 256 18.83 14.26 -8.16
N PHE A 257 18.41 13.71 -9.30
CA PHE A 257 19.25 12.80 -10.05
C PHE A 257 18.93 12.77 -11.54
N VAL A 258 19.92 12.38 -12.31
CA VAL A 258 19.87 12.15 -13.75
C VAL A 258 20.23 10.70 -14.01
N TRP A 259 19.53 10.05 -14.91
CA TRP A 259 19.87 8.70 -15.35
C TRP A 259 19.90 8.62 -16.87
N LYS A 260 20.77 7.75 -17.38
CA LYS A 260 20.92 7.44 -18.78
C LYS A 260 21.15 5.94 -18.94
N ASP A 261 20.52 5.33 -19.93
CA ASP A 261 20.56 3.90 -20.14
C ASP A 261 20.26 3.10 -18.85
N ARG A 262 19.27 3.59 -18.06
CA ARG A 262 18.80 3.01 -16.77
C ARG A 262 19.83 3.09 -15.63
N CYS A 263 20.94 3.81 -15.81
CA CYS A 263 21.97 3.97 -14.81
C CYS A 263 22.02 5.43 -14.34
N ILE A 264 22.15 5.65 -13.04
CA ILE A 264 22.31 7.00 -12.49
C ILE A 264 23.66 7.55 -12.92
N THR A 265 23.66 8.71 -13.56
CA THR A 265 24.86 9.44 -13.98
C THR A 265 25.22 10.60 -13.08
N GLU A 266 24.21 11.22 -12.47
CA GLU A 266 24.36 12.33 -11.53
C GLU A 266 23.37 12.16 -10.38
N CYS A 267 23.77 12.41 -9.15
CA CYS A 267 22.90 12.39 -7.98
C CYS A 267 23.35 13.45 -6.96
N SER A 268 22.38 14.22 -6.47
CA SER A 268 22.57 15.18 -5.38
C SER A 268 21.57 14.88 -4.27
N LEU A 269 22.06 14.81 -3.04
CA LEU A 269 21.28 14.64 -1.84
C LEU A 269 21.52 15.82 -0.91
N GLN A 270 20.45 16.47 -0.50
CA GLN A 270 20.51 17.55 0.49
C GLN A 270 19.70 17.13 1.71
N SER A 271 20.31 17.15 2.87
CA SER A 271 19.66 16.84 4.15
C SER A 271 19.75 18.02 5.10
N GLN A 272 18.75 18.17 5.95
CA GLN A 272 18.77 19.14 7.06
C GLN A 272 19.47 18.57 8.31
N THR A 273 19.84 17.30 8.30
CA THR A 273 20.54 16.59 9.37
C THR A 273 21.92 16.12 8.90
N ASP A 274 22.92 16.14 9.79
CA ASP A 274 24.31 15.82 9.47
C ASP A 274 24.59 14.32 9.20
N MET A 275 23.59 13.44 9.31
CA MET A 275 23.77 12.00 9.14
C MET A 275 22.85 11.43 8.08
N VAL A 276 23.36 11.28 6.86
CA VAL A 276 22.78 10.44 5.81
C VAL A 276 23.75 9.30 5.53
N ARG A 277 23.32 8.07 5.83
CA ARG A 277 24.07 6.87 5.47
C ARG A 277 23.63 6.41 4.08
N ILE A 278 24.50 6.55 3.09
CA ILE A 278 24.24 6.09 1.71
C ILE A 278 24.86 4.71 1.58
N LEU A 279 24.04 3.73 1.21
CA LEU A 279 24.50 2.41 0.77
C LEU A 279 24.27 2.34 -0.74
N LEU A 280 25.34 2.19 -1.49
CA LEU A 280 25.29 1.93 -2.93
C LEU A 280 25.39 0.42 -3.13
N TYR A 281 24.44 -0.16 -3.86
CA TYR A 281 24.41 -1.58 -4.24
C TYR A 281 24.54 -1.71 -5.74
#